data_cb4873a2c2d1af7fee8e40fcfb64bae1
#
_entry.id   cb4873a2c2d1af7fee8e40fcfb64bae1
#
_cell.length_a   1.000
_cell.length_b   1.000
_cell.length_c   1.000
_cell.angle_alpha   90.00
_cell.angle_beta   90.00
_cell.angle_gamma   90.00
#
_symmetry.space_group_name_H-M   'P 1'
#
loop_
_entity.id
_entity.type
_entity.pdbx_description
1 polymer ?
#
loop_
_entity_poly.entity_id
_entity_poly.type
_entity_poly.pdbx_seq_one_letter_code
_entity_poly.pdbx_strand_id
1 'polypeptide(L)'
;LMNIRKFKWIFAFAGAIAVALLLRGFAFTSCLIPSTGMENSLFQGERILVNKWSYGLRLPLMSLFSYHRWCERSVRKQDVVVFNNPAAIGQPTIDRREIYISRCIGTPGDTLLVDSLFSVSSPEAQFNPDKKRLYSYPATKEQLITSLMQTLSITNDGLMGSNDSTHVRSFSRYEYYLLEQAISDQNWIQPLTEKSEKELKPLIVPGKGKALRVYPWNITLLRNTLVMHEGKQAEIKNDTLYIDGKPTQHCFFTKDYYWMASNNSVNLSDSRLFGFVPQDHIIGKASLIWFSKEKGTGIFDGYRWNRFFQSVK
;
A
#
# COMPACT_ATOMS: atom_id res chain seq x y z
N LEU A 1 -48.38 -28.23 -18.67
CA LEU A 1 -48.33 -26.74 -18.62
C LEU A 1 -47.52 -26.20 -17.40
N MET A 2 -46.95 -27.06 -16.54
CA MET A 2 -46.28 -26.65 -15.29
C MET A 2 -44.77 -26.32 -15.46
N ASN A 3 -44.15 -26.54 -16.61
CA ASN A 3 -42.68 -26.43 -16.73
C ASN A 3 -42.17 -25.09 -17.28
N ILE A 4 -42.94 -24.33 -18.04
CA ILE A 4 -42.46 -23.13 -18.73
C ILE A 4 -42.25 -21.93 -17.75
N ARG A 5 -43.08 -21.79 -16.71
CA ARG A 5 -42.90 -20.74 -15.68
C ARG A 5 -41.68 -20.95 -14.82
N LYS A 6 -41.37 -22.21 -14.42
CA LYS A 6 -40.15 -22.54 -13.65
C LYS A 6 -38.88 -22.29 -14.47
N PHE A 7 -38.89 -22.59 -15.77
CA PHE A 7 -37.79 -22.32 -16.68
C PHE A 7 -37.47 -20.82 -16.78
N LYS A 8 -38.46 -19.94 -16.84
CA LYS A 8 -38.25 -18.48 -16.89
C LYS A 8 -37.54 -17.94 -15.65
N TRP A 9 -37.84 -18.44 -14.47
CA TRP A 9 -37.15 -18.06 -13.22
C TRP A 9 -35.70 -18.56 -13.17
N ILE A 10 -35.44 -19.75 -13.69
CA ILE A 10 -34.08 -20.30 -13.77
C ILE A 10 -33.22 -19.46 -14.71
N PHE A 11 -33.74 -19.08 -15.88
CA PHE A 11 -33.02 -18.20 -16.80
C PHE A 11 -32.83 -16.79 -16.25
N ALA A 12 -33.81 -16.22 -15.54
CA ALA A 12 -33.69 -14.93 -14.89
C ALA A 12 -32.62 -14.99 -13.79
N PHE A 13 -32.59 -16.03 -12.97
CA PHE A 13 -31.59 -16.22 -11.94
C PHE A 13 -30.18 -16.43 -12.52
N ALA A 14 -30.04 -17.28 -13.53
CA ALA A 14 -28.78 -17.47 -14.24
C ALA A 14 -28.28 -16.18 -14.89
N GLY A 15 -29.17 -15.39 -15.49
CA GLY A 15 -28.86 -14.08 -16.06
C GLY A 15 -28.39 -13.09 -14.98
N ALA A 16 -29.05 -13.07 -13.83
CA ALA A 16 -28.65 -12.21 -12.72
C ALA A 16 -27.26 -12.59 -12.18
N ILE A 17 -26.98 -13.89 -12.05
CA ILE A 17 -25.64 -14.38 -11.66
C ILE A 17 -24.59 -13.98 -12.69
N ALA A 18 -24.87 -14.15 -13.98
CA ALA A 18 -23.96 -13.78 -15.06
C ALA A 18 -23.65 -12.26 -15.02
N VAL A 19 -24.66 -11.42 -14.86
CA VAL A 19 -24.48 -9.97 -14.72
C VAL A 19 -23.66 -9.64 -13.47
N ALA A 20 -23.94 -10.27 -12.33
CA ALA A 20 -23.19 -10.05 -11.09
C ALA A 20 -21.71 -10.46 -11.26
N LEU A 21 -21.43 -11.58 -11.93
CA LEU A 21 -20.07 -12.02 -12.22
C LEU A 21 -19.35 -11.06 -13.18
N LEU A 22 -20.02 -10.56 -14.20
CA LEU A 22 -19.49 -9.55 -15.12
C LEU A 22 -19.17 -8.25 -14.38
N LEU A 23 -20.09 -7.75 -13.55
CA LEU A 23 -19.85 -6.56 -12.73
C LEU A 23 -18.68 -6.75 -11.78
N ARG A 24 -18.58 -7.89 -11.11
CA ARG A 24 -17.47 -8.23 -10.22
C ARG A 24 -16.14 -8.38 -10.99
N GLY A 25 -16.16 -8.97 -12.17
CA GLY A 25 -14.99 -9.16 -13.01
C GLY A 25 -14.44 -7.84 -13.53
N PHE A 26 -15.31 -6.98 -14.03
CA PHE A 26 -14.93 -5.81 -14.81
C PHE A 26 -15.14 -4.46 -14.13
N ALA A 27 -16.17 -4.30 -13.30
CA ALA A 27 -16.52 -2.98 -12.77
C ALA A 27 -15.99 -2.73 -11.35
N PHE A 28 -16.41 -3.57 -10.41
CA PHE A 28 -16.13 -3.37 -9.00
C PHE A 28 -15.71 -4.67 -8.31
N THR A 29 -14.87 -4.53 -7.30
CA THR A 29 -14.57 -5.64 -6.39
C THR A 29 -14.55 -5.14 -4.95
N SER A 30 -14.95 -6.00 -4.01
CA SER A 30 -14.87 -5.68 -2.59
C SER A 30 -13.60 -6.28 -2.02
N CYS A 31 -12.80 -5.47 -1.34
CA CYS A 31 -11.61 -5.89 -0.62
C CYS A 31 -11.77 -5.64 0.87
N LEU A 32 -11.31 -6.58 1.69
CA LEU A 32 -11.18 -6.43 3.14
C LEU A 32 -9.84 -5.79 3.45
N ILE A 33 -9.79 -4.84 4.38
CA ILE A 33 -8.56 -4.24 4.91
C ILE A 33 -8.01 -5.13 6.02
N PRO A 34 -6.90 -5.87 5.79
CA PRO A 34 -6.40 -6.85 6.74
C PRO A 34 -5.49 -6.24 7.82
N SER A 35 -4.93 -5.05 7.57
CA SER A 35 -3.87 -4.45 8.37
C SER A 35 -4.09 -2.95 8.57
N THR A 36 -3.25 -2.35 9.39
CA THR A 36 -3.26 -0.93 9.74
C THR A 36 -2.39 -0.07 8.83
N GLY A 37 -1.83 -0.64 7.76
CA GLY A 37 -0.94 0.07 6.85
C GLY A 37 -1.53 1.36 6.26
N MET A 38 -2.85 1.43 6.10
CA MET A 38 -3.57 2.60 5.58
C MET A 38 -4.41 3.32 6.65
N GLU A 39 -4.07 3.16 7.93
CA GLU A 39 -4.76 3.78 9.05
C GLU A 39 -4.91 5.30 8.87
N ASN A 40 -5.97 5.87 9.41
CA ASN A 40 -6.52 7.21 9.18
C ASN A 40 -7.27 7.39 7.84
N SER A 41 -6.89 6.70 6.80
CA SER A 41 -7.70 6.61 5.57
C SER A 41 -8.61 5.40 5.59
N LEU A 42 -8.05 4.24 5.96
CA LEU A 42 -8.74 2.94 6.02
C LEU A 42 -8.34 2.21 7.31
N PHE A 43 -9.31 1.72 8.04
CA PHE A 43 -9.08 0.97 9.27
C PHE A 43 -9.17 -0.53 9.03
N GLN A 44 -8.43 -1.29 9.84
CA GLN A 44 -8.53 -2.75 9.83
C GLN A 44 -9.98 -3.22 10.08
N GLY A 45 -10.43 -4.20 9.29
CA GLY A 45 -11.81 -4.73 9.34
C GLY A 45 -12.79 -3.97 8.44
N GLU A 46 -12.38 -2.91 7.77
CA GLU A 46 -13.21 -2.24 6.75
C GLU A 46 -13.25 -3.05 5.45
N ARG A 47 -14.37 -2.97 4.76
CA ARG A 47 -14.53 -3.45 3.40
C ARG A 47 -14.72 -2.27 2.46
N ILE A 48 -13.87 -2.20 1.47
CA ILE A 48 -13.88 -1.13 0.46
C ILE A 48 -14.42 -1.65 -0.86
N LEU A 49 -15.03 -0.76 -1.61
CA LEU A 49 -15.39 -0.95 -3.00
C LEU A 49 -14.26 -0.38 -3.88
N VAL A 50 -13.66 -1.24 -4.67
CA VAL A 50 -12.59 -0.88 -5.61
C VAL A 50 -13.19 -0.67 -6.99
N ASN A 51 -13.01 0.54 -7.53
CA ASN A 51 -13.41 0.87 -8.88
C ASN A 51 -12.29 0.50 -9.86
N LYS A 52 -12.53 -0.54 -10.66
CA LYS A 52 -11.58 -1.05 -11.64
C LYS A 52 -11.48 -0.19 -12.90
N TRP A 53 -12.49 0.64 -13.18
CA TRP A 53 -12.54 1.48 -14.35
C TRP A 53 -11.75 2.79 -14.21
N SER A 54 -11.38 3.14 -12.98
CA SER A 54 -10.67 4.40 -12.70
C SER A 54 -9.42 4.57 -13.55
N TYR A 55 -8.72 3.47 -13.82
CA TYR A 55 -7.46 3.49 -14.59
C TYR A 55 -7.56 2.74 -15.93
N GLY A 56 -8.78 2.49 -16.39
CA GLY A 56 -9.06 1.69 -17.58
C GLY A 56 -9.38 0.24 -17.26
N LEU A 57 -10.10 -0.41 -18.16
CA LEU A 57 -10.60 -1.75 -17.96
C LEU A 57 -9.52 -2.80 -18.20
N ARG A 58 -9.02 -3.42 -17.11
CA ARG A 58 -8.06 -4.52 -17.18
C ARG A 58 -8.75 -5.83 -17.50
N LEU A 59 -8.26 -6.56 -18.50
CA LEU A 59 -8.75 -7.91 -18.81
C LEU A 59 -8.49 -8.83 -17.61
N PRO A 60 -9.51 -9.49 -17.04
CA PRO A 60 -9.33 -10.49 -15.99
C PRO A 60 -8.74 -11.79 -16.55
N LEU A 61 -8.38 -12.73 -15.66
CA LEU A 61 -7.82 -14.03 -16.01
C LEU A 61 -6.49 -13.93 -16.77
N MET A 62 -5.53 -13.17 -16.22
CA MET A 62 -4.18 -13.03 -16.79
C MET A 62 -3.41 -14.37 -16.83
N SER A 63 -3.96 -15.44 -16.24
CA SER A 63 -3.47 -16.80 -16.38
C SER A 63 -3.76 -17.41 -17.75
N LEU A 64 -4.78 -16.90 -18.44
CA LEU A 64 -5.22 -17.40 -19.75
C LEU A 64 -4.91 -16.40 -20.88
N PHE A 65 -4.91 -15.12 -20.55
CA PHE A 65 -4.72 -14.02 -21.50
C PHE A 65 -3.52 -13.18 -21.08
N SER A 66 -2.79 -12.63 -22.05
CA SER A 66 -1.76 -11.64 -21.80
C SER A 66 -2.39 -10.34 -21.22
N TYR A 67 -1.59 -9.56 -20.50
CA TYR A 67 -2.05 -8.27 -19.99
C TYR A 67 -2.58 -7.40 -21.12
N HIS A 68 -3.82 -6.93 -20.94
CA HIS A 68 -4.44 -5.92 -21.80
C HIS A 68 -5.34 -5.00 -20.97
N ARG A 69 -5.30 -3.71 -21.29
CA ARG A 69 -6.12 -2.70 -20.64
C ARG A 69 -6.69 -1.72 -21.67
N TRP A 70 -8.02 -1.63 -21.71
CA TRP A 70 -8.72 -0.68 -22.58
C TRP A 70 -8.89 0.68 -21.89
N CYS A 71 -8.82 1.76 -22.66
CA CYS A 71 -8.99 3.13 -22.18
C CYS A 71 -8.07 3.42 -20.98
N GLU A 72 -6.80 3.05 -21.12
CA GLU A 72 -5.80 3.16 -20.07
C GLU A 72 -5.65 4.62 -19.61
N ARG A 73 -5.61 4.80 -18.28
CA ARG A 73 -5.42 6.10 -17.63
C ARG A 73 -4.36 5.95 -16.54
N SER A 74 -3.52 6.95 -16.42
CA SER A 74 -2.51 7.00 -15.36
C SER A 74 -3.16 7.16 -13.98
N VAL A 75 -2.54 6.53 -12.98
CA VAL A 75 -2.87 6.77 -11.58
C VAL A 75 -2.49 8.21 -11.22
N ARG A 76 -3.30 8.86 -10.40
CA ARG A 76 -3.01 10.22 -9.93
C ARG A 76 -2.33 10.18 -8.57
N LYS A 77 -1.52 11.20 -8.28
CA LYS A 77 -0.99 11.40 -6.93
C LYS A 77 -2.12 11.48 -5.91
N GLN A 78 -1.88 10.94 -4.73
CA GLN A 78 -2.80 10.84 -3.60
C GLN A 78 -3.95 9.83 -3.79
N ASP A 79 -4.11 9.19 -4.95
CA ASP A 79 -5.08 8.10 -5.07
C ASP A 79 -4.70 6.93 -4.15
N VAL A 80 -5.68 6.39 -3.44
CA VAL A 80 -5.55 5.12 -2.72
C VAL A 80 -5.78 3.99 -3.72
N VAL A 81 -4.71 3.26 -4.01
CA VAL A 81 -4.65 2.30 -5.12
C VAL A 81 -4.61 0.89 -4.58
N VAL A 82 -5.38 0.02 -5.21
CA VAL A 82 -5.38 -1.43 -4.99
C VAL A 82 -4.60 -2.09 -6.11
N PHE A 83 -3.61 -2.90 -5.77
CA PHE A 83 -2.70 -3.53 -6.72
C PHE A 83 -2.24 -4.90 -6.26
N ASN A 84 -1.75 -5.72 -7.19
CA ASN A 84 -1.15 -7.02 -6.89
C ASN A 84 0.30 -6.84 -6.43
N ASN A 85 0.73 -7.63 -5.45
CA ASN A 85 2.09 -7.60 -4.91
C ASN A 85 3.14 -7.74 -6.04
N PRO A 86 4.00 -6.72 -6.27
CA PRO A 86 5.00 -6.78 -7.33
C PRO A 86 6.16 -7.73 -7.00
N ALA A 87 6.43 -7.98 -5.71
CA ALA A 87 7.55 -8.81 -5.26
C ALA A 87 7.24 -10.31 -5.14
N ALA A 88 6.00 -10.75 -5.39
CA ALA A 88 5.61 -12.15 -5.25
C ALA A 88 6.12 -13.03 -6.40
N ILE A 89 7.43 -13.27 -6.45
CA ILE A 89 8.10 -14.04 -7.53
C ILE A 89 7.59 -15.48 -7.62
N GLY A 90 7.20 -16.09 -6.48
CA GLY A 90 6.67 -17.46 -6.43
C GLY A 90 5.31 -17.66 -7.11
N GLN A 91 4.62 -16.55 -7.44
CA GLN A 91 3.35 -16.55 -8.18
C GLN A 91 3.57 -15.93 -9.56
N PRO A 92 3.70 -16.71 -10.63
CA PRO A 92 3.98 -16.18 -11.96
C PRO A 92 2.84 -15.31 -12.50
N THR A 93 1.59 -15.66 -12.17
CA THR A 93 0.41 -14.94 -12.64
C THR A 93 0.07 -13.76 -11.73
N ILE A 94 0.07 -12.55 -12.28
CA ILE A 94 -0.10 -11.31 -11.52
C ILE A 94 -1.43 -11.28 -10.76
N ASP A 95 -2.53 -11.70 -11.37
CA ASP A 95 -3.87 -11.66 -10.77
C ASP A 95 -4.10 -12.65 -9.61
N ARG A 96 -3.16 -13.60 -9.40
CA ARG A 96 -3.16 -14.55 -8.27
C ARG A 96 -2.28 -14.10 -7.11
N ARG A 97 -1.52 -13.01 -7.28
CA ARG A 97 -0.67 -12.47 -6.22
C ARG A 97 -1.51 -11.78 -5.16
N GLU A 98 -0.96 -11.69 -3.96
CA GLU A 98 -1.57 -10.94 -2.86
C GLU A 98 -1.96 -9.52 -3.29
N ILE A 99 -3.06 -9.03 -2.72
CA ILE A 99 -3.58 -7.69 -3.01
C ILE A 99 -3.10 -6.75 -1.91
N TYR A 100 -2.43 -5.68 -2.33
CA TYR A 100 -1.99 -4.59 -1.48
C TYR A 100 -2.78 -3.32 -1.76
N ILE A 101 -2.80 -2.45 -0.76
CA ILE A 101 -3.50 -1.16 -0.82
C ILE A 101 -2.57 -0.12 -0.24
N SER A 102 -2.25 0.90 -1.04
CA SER A 102 -1.37 2.00 -0.63
C SER A 102 -1.70 3.27 -1.39
N ARG A 103 -1.18 4.39 -0.94
CA ARG A 103 -1.34 5.69 -1.59
C ARG A 103 -0.28 5.91 -2.65
N CYS A 104 -0.68 6.34 -3.83
CA CYS A 104 0.25 6.75 -4.87
C CYS A 104 0.86 8.11 -4.54
N ILE A 105 2.18 8.17 -4.35
CA ILE A 105 2.91 9.42 -4.07
C ILE A 105 3.87 9.79 -5.20
N GLY A 106 4.17 8.87 -6.11
CA GLY A 106 4.99 9.12 -7.28
C GLY A 106 4.40 8.50 -8.54
N THR A 107 4.26 9.31 -9.57
CA THR A 107 3.77 8.92 -10.90
C THR A 107 4.92 8.90 -11.92
N PRO A 108 4.75 8.27 -13.12
CA PRO A 108 5.83 8.11 -14.08
C PRO A 108 6.51 9.42 -14.48
N GLY A 109 7.81 9.53 -14.18
CA GLY A 109 8.64 10.72 -14.44
C GLY A 109 8.72 11.71 -13.28
N ASP A 110 8.02 11.48 -12.17
CA ASP A 110 8.18 12.29 -10.96
C ASP A 110 9.56 12.09 -10.33
N THR A 111 10.08 13.14 -9.70
CA THR A 111 11.27 13.08 -8.87
C THR A 111 10.85 13.19 -7.40
N LEU A 112 11.15 12.14 -6.63
CA LEU A 112 10.89 12.06 -5.19
C LEU A 112 12.20 12.25 -4.44
N LEU A 113 12.19 13.01 -3.36
CA LEU A 113 13.32 13.08 -2.46
C LEU A 113 13.20 11.95 -1.43
N VAL A 114 14.15 11.04 -1.45
CA VAL A 114 14.14 9.85 -0.57
C VAL A 114 15.41 9.80 0.29
N ASP A 115 15.26 9.27 1.50
CA ASP A 115 16.39 8.94 2.37
C ASP A 115 16.99 7.57 2.03
N SER A 116 17.97 7.13 2.80
CA SER A 116 18.65 5.83 2.65
C SER A 116 17.71 4.62 2.78
N LEU A 117 16.54 4.78 3.42
CA LEU A 117 15.51 3.77 3.58
C LEU A 117 14.36 3.93 2.57
N PHE A 118 14.57 4.73 1.53
CA PHE A 118 13.54 5.07 0.53
C PHE A 118 12.27 5.70 1.10
N SER A 119 12.33 6.27 2.31
CA SER A 119 11.23 7.07 2.84
C SER A 119 11.19 8.42 2.13
N VAL A 120 10.03 8.78 1.59
CA VAL A 120 9.87 10.01 0.81
C VAL A 120 9.72 11.21 1.73
N SER A 121 10.56 12.21 1.51
CA SER A 121 10.56 13.50 2.21
C SER A 121 10.03 14.63 1.33
N SER A 122 8.90 14.43 0.65
CA SER A 122 8.26 15.51 -0.09
C SER A 122 7.21 16.23 0.78
N PRO A 123 6.94 17.53 0.53
CA PRO A 123 5.85 18.24 1.21
C PRO A 123 4.50 17.53 1.07
N GLU A 124 4.26 16.90 -0.06
CA GLU A 124 3.04 16.13 -0.34
C GLU A 124 2.94 14.84 0.50
N ALA A 125 4.07 14.22 0.85
CA ALA A 125 4.11 13.08 1.77
C ALA A 125 3.99 13.51 3.25
N GLN A 126 4.21 14.79 3.55
CA GLN A 126 4.04 15.35 4.90
C GLN A 126 2.57 15.68 5.23
N PHE A 127 1.66 15.61 4.26
CA PHE A 127 0.25 15.94 4.44
C PHE A 127 -0.57 14.90 5.20
N ASN A 128 0.05 13.85 5.74
CA ASN A 128 -0.64 13.01 6.71
C ASN A 128 -0.17 13.39 8.14
N PRO A 129 -0.89 14.31 8.83
CA PRO A 129 -0.54 14.73 10.19
C PRO A 129 -0.56 13.56 11.18
N ASP A 130 -1.24 12.50 10.81
CA ASP A 130 -1.44 11.30 11.63
C ASP A 130 -0.48 10.16 11.28
N LYS A 131 0.57 10.45 10.51
CA LYS A 131 1.60 9.44 10.20
C LYS A 131 2.23 8.94 11.49
N LYS A 132 2.05 7.65 11.81
CA LYS A 132 2.64 7.04 12.99
C LYS A 132 4.16 7.01 12.91
N ARG A 133 4.82 7.24 14.05
CA ARG A 133 6.27 7.16 14.27
C ARG A 133 6.55 6.20 15.39
N LEU A 134 7.77 5.68 15.43
CA LEU A 134 8.21 4.82 16.53
C LEU A 134 8.65 5.66 17.72
N TYR A 135 8.21 5.23 18.90
CA TYR A 135 8.62 5.78 20.19
C TYR A 135 9.11 4.66 21.09
N SER A 136 10.19 4.92 21.79
CA SER A 136 10.76 4.02 22.80
C SER A 136 10.46 4.50 24.20
N TYR A 137 10.25 3.56 25.11
CA TYR A 137 10.02 3.83 26.53
C TYR A 137 10.47 2.62 27.37
N PRO A 138 10.76 2.81 28.68
CA PRO A 138 11.18 1.73 29.58
C PRO A 138 10.09 0.65 29.69
N ALA A 139 10.47 -0.63 29.65
CA ALA A 139 9.55 -1.77 29.77
C ALA A 139 8.70 -1.72 31.06
N THR A 140 9.25 -1.14 32.13
CA THR A 140 8.55 -0.94 33.42
C THR A 140 7.33 -0.03 33.32
N LYS A 141 7.22 0.78 32.26
CA LYS A 141 6.10 1.72 32.02
C LYS A 141 5.00 1.14 31.12
N GLU A 142 5.12 -0.12 30.68
CA GLU A 142 4.19 -0.76 29.75
C GLU A 142 2.74 -0.75 30.27
N GLN A 143 2.52 -1.10 31.56
CA GLN A 143 1.19 -1.11 32.14
C GLN A 143 0.56 0.30 32.16
N LEU A 144 1.36 1.31 32.47
CA LEU A 144 0.93 2.71 32.46
C LEU A 144 0.52 3.16 31.05
N ILE A 145 1.38 2.90 30.06
CA ILE A 145 1.08 3.22 28.65
C ILE A 145 -0.20 2.53 28.20
N THR A 146 -0.37 1.24 28.49
CA THR A 146 -1.54 0.47 28.09
C THR A 146 -2.82 1.02 28.74
N SER A 147 -2.78 1.39 30.00
CA SER A 147 -3.93 1.99 30.69
C SER A 147 -4.29 3.38 30.14
N LEU A 148 -3.27 4.20 29.82
CA LEU A 148 -3.48 5.51 29.21
C LEU A 148 -4.05 5.37 27.79
N MET A 149 -3.57 4.42 27.01
CA MET A 149 -4.12 4.15 25.67
C MET A 149 -5.59 3.77 25.71
N GLN A 150 -6.00 2.93 26.67
CA GLN A 150 -7.41 2.58 26.88
C GLN A 150 -8.24 3.81 27.27
N THR A 151 -7.75 4.61 28.21
CA THR A 151 -8.44 5.82 28.69
C THR A 151 -8.60 6.88 27.58
N LEU A 152 -7.57 7.02 26.75
CA LEU A 152 -7.53 8.01 25.65
C LEU A 152 -8.11 7.46 24.34
N SER A 153 -8.63 6.22 24.34
CA SER A 153 -9.16 5.54 23.13
C SER A 153 -8.16 5.47 22.00
N ILE A 154 -6.87 5.31 22.33
CA ILE A 154 -5.81 5.12 21.35
C ILE A 154 -5.77 3.67 20.91
N THR A 155 -6.11 3.40 19.65
CA THR A 155 -5.96 2.07 19.04
C THR A 155 -4.54 1.85 18.57
N ASN A 156 -3.90 0.78 19.03
CA ASN A 156 -2.52 0.48 18.68
C ASN A 156 -2.36 -1.02 18.37
N ASP A 157 -1.45 -1.33 17.42
CA ASP A 157 -1.18 -2.69 16.94
C ASP A 157 -0.36 -3.57 17.89
N GLY A 158 -0.04 -3.07 19.08
CA GLY A 158 0.80 -3.75 20.04
C GLY A 158 2.26 -3.28 20.01
N LEU A 159 3.12 -4.07 20.63
CA LEU A 159 4.56 -3.79 20.66
C LEU A 159 5.17 -4.07 19.29
N MET A 160 5.95 -3.10 18.78
CA MET A 160 6.68 -3.20 17.52
C MET A 160 8.10 -3.71 17.72
N GLY A 161 8.62 -3.57 18.93
CA GLY A 161 9.90 -4.10 19.36
C GLY A 161 9.92 -4.16 20.89
N SER A 162 10.63 -5.13 21.42
CA SER A 162 10.75 -5.33 22.87
C SER A 162 12.11 -5.94 23.18
N ASN A 163 12.77 -5.42 24.20
CA ASN A 163 13.88 -6.06 24.88
C ASN A 163 13.63 -5.97 26.39
N ASP A 164 14.54 -6.51 27.21
CA ASP A 164 14.37 -6.60 28.65
C ASP A 164 14.23 -5.23 29.35
N SER A 165 14.67 -4.15 28.73
CA SER A 165 14.69 -2.81 29.31
C SER A 165 13.81 -1.80 28.59
N THR A 166 13.52 -2.00 27.31
CA THR A 166 12.88 -1.00 26.46
C THR A 166 11.84 -1.62 25.56
N HIS A 167 10.69 -0.98 25.49
CA HIS A 167 9.62 -1.28 24.55
C HIS A 167 9.52 -0.22 23.48
N VAL A 168 9.04 -0.61 22.31
CA VAL A 168 8.80 0.28 21.16
C VAL A 168 7.38 0.13 20.66
N ARG A 169 6.68 1.26 20.54
CA ARG A 169 5.33 1.35 19.96
C ARG A 169 5.26 2.44 18.90
N SER A 170 4.28 2.35 18.04
CA SER A 170 4.02 3.37 17.03
C SER A 170 2.85 4.27 17.48
N PHE A 171 3.06 5.59 17.44
CA PHE A 171 2.02 6.58 17.72
C PHE A 171 1.98 7.63 16.61
N SER A 172 0.77 8.14 16.30
CA SER A 172 0.61 9.36 15.52
C SER A 172 1.08 10.57 16.35
N ARG A 173 1.27 11.71 15.69
CA ARG A 173 1.60 12.96 16.43
C ARG A 173 0.53 13.34 17.44
N TYR A 174 -0.73 13.13 17.08
CA TYR A 174 -1.86 13.42 17.95
C TYR A 174 -1.94 12.45 19.13
N GLU A 175 -1.79 11.16 18.89
CA GLU A 175 -1.77 10.13 19.95
C GLU A 175 -0.60 10.37 20.92
N TYR A 176 0.59 10.69 20.41
CA TYR A 176 1.74 11.04 21.24
C TYR A 176 1.47 12.31 22.08
N TYR A 177 0.89 13.35 21.47
CA TYR A 177 0.51 14.55 22.18
C TYR A 177 -0.47 14.27 23.33
N LEU A 178 -1.48 13.44 23.11
CA LEU A 178 -2.42 13.02 24.18
C LEU A 178 -1.71 12.30 25.31
N LEU A 179 -0.80 11.36 24.98
CA LEU A 179 0.00 10.66 25.96
C LEU A 179 0.91 11.63 26.75
N GLU A 180 1.57 12.53 26.06
CA GLU A 180 2.45 13.54 26.66
C GLU A 180 1.71 14.44 27.65
N GLN A 181 0.48 14.84 27.34
CA GLN A 181 -0.37 15.61 28.24
C GLN A 181 -0.82 14.82 29.48
N ALA A 182 -0.99 13.51 29.36
CA ALA A 182 -1.42 12.62 30.44
C ALA A 182 -0.26 12.16 31.34
N ILE A 183 0.97 12.29 30.88
CA ILE A 183 2.18 11.87 31.59
C ILE A 183 2.82 13.07 32.30
N SER A 184 2.90 12.99 33.62
CA SER A 184 3.46 14.09 34.45
C SER A 184 4.97 14.24 34.30
N ASP A 185 5.69 13.19 33.94
CA ASP A 185 7.15 13.16 33.73
C ASP A 185 7.44 12.77 32.29
N GLN A 186 7.73 13.77 31.47
CA GLN A 186 7.74 13.68 30.02
C GLN A 186 9.00 13.08 29.39
N ASN A 187 10.05 12.82 30.19
CA ASN A 187 11.37 12.50 29.66
C ASN A 187 11.62 11.03 29.33
N TRP A 188 10.70 10.13 29.67
CA TRP A 188 10.93 8.70 29.51
C TRP A 188 10.34 8.09 28.25
N ILE A 189 9.42 8.77 27.55
CA ILE A 189 8.95 8.37 26.24
C ILE A 189 9.62 9.24 25.17
N GLN A 190 10.38 8.64 24.27
CA GLN A 190 11.17 9.36 23.30
C GLN A 190 10.90 8.88 21.89
N PRO A 191 10.80 9.78 20.89
CA PRO A 191 10.75 9.35 19.52
C PRO A 191 12.05 8.64 19.15
N LEU A 192 11.93 7.46 18.56
CA LEU A 192 13.04 6.79 17.90
C LEU A 192 13.36 7.59 16.63
N THR A 193 14.01 8.72 16.82
CA THR A 193 14.50 9.51 15.70
C THR A 193 15.83 8.92 15.31
N GLU A 194 15.94 8.36 14.12
CA GLU A 194 17.23 8.22 13.50
C GLU A 194 17.83 9.62 13.42
N LYS A 195 18.80 9.92 14.28
CA LYS A 195 19.69 11.08 14.16
C LYS A 195 20.61 10.84 12.96
N SER A 196 20.06 10.97 11.77
CA SER A 196 20.83 11.10 10.55
C SER A 196 20.40 12.41 9.95
N GLU A 197 21.31 13.29 9.67
CA GLU A 197 21.14 14.27 8.61
C GLU A 197 20.83 13.44 7.39
N LYS A 198 19.53 13.31 7.08
CA LYS A 198 19.07 12.41 6.01
C LYS A 198 19.53 13.04 4.70
N GLU A 199 20.65 12.55 4.19
CA GLU A 199 21.07 12.88 2.83
C GLU A 199 19.94 12.44 1.88
N LEU A 200 19.18 13.42 1.41
CA LEU A 200 18.07 13.18 0.50
C LEU A 200 18.59 13.03 -0.92
N LYS A 201 18.17 11.94 -1.58
CA LYS A 201 18.56 11.61 -2.95
C LYS A 201 17.35 11.68 -3.88
N PRO A 202 17.51 12.23 -5.09
CA PRO A 202 16.42 12.35 -6.05
C PRO A 202 16.12 11.00 -6.72
N LEU A 203 15.05 10.32 -6.29
CA LEU A 203 14.54 9.12 -6.92
C LEU A 203 13.56 9.49 -8.03
N ILE A 204 13.91 9.17 -9.27
CA ILE A 204 13.01 9.35 -10.41
C ILE A 204 12.17 8.08 -10.58
N VAL A 205 10.85 8.25 -10.66
CA VAL A 205 9.91 7.15 -10.91
C VAL A 205 9.97 6.79 -12.39
N PRO A 206 10.23 5.51 -12.76
CA PRO A 206 10.37 5.11 -14.15
C PRO A 206 9.09 5.37 -14.95
N GLY A 207 9.26 5.90 -16.14
CA GLY A 207 8.21 6.05 -17.14
C GLY A 207 8.57 5.34 -18.43
N LYS A 208 7.57 4.86 -19.14
CA LYS A 208 7.74 4.15 -20.41
C LYS A 208 8.59 4.95 -21.40
N GLY A 209 9.66 4.33 -21.89
CA GLY A 209 10.57 4.92 -22.90
C GLY A 209 11.48 6.03 -22.36
N LYS A 210 11.43 6.38 -21.09
CA LYS A 210 12.29 7.40 -20.49
C LYS A 210 13.59 6.78 -19.97
N ALA A 211 14.71 7.44 -20.25
CA ALA A 211 16.03 7.04 -19.73
C ALA A 211 16.13 7.38 -18.24
N LEU A 212 16.60 6.45 -17.44
CA LEU A 212 16.89 6.65 -16.03
C LEU A 212 18.40 6.44 -15.78
N ARG A 213 19.04 7.41 -15.13
CA ARG A 213 20.45 7.28 -14.79
C ARG A 213 20.64 6.36 -13.58
N VAL A 214 21.64 5.47 -13.71
CA VAL A 214 22.04 4.55 -12.65
C VAL A 214 23.08 5.22 -11.76
N TYR A 215 22.86 5.13 -10.45
CA TYR A 215 23.78 5.59 -9.41
C TYR A 215 24.03 4.44 -8.42
N PRO A 216 25.14 4.42 -7.67
CA PRO A 216 25.41 3.39 -6.68
C PRO A 216 24.27 3.18 -5.67
N TRP A 217 23.58 4.26 -5.27
CA TRP A 217 22.50 4.20 -4.28
C TRP A 217 21.18 3.67 -4.85
N ASN A 218 20.90 3.76 -6.16
CA ASN A 218 19.66 3.27 -6.76
C ASN A 218 19.84 1.99 -7.60
N ILE A 219 21.08 1.54 -7.77
CA ILE A 219 21.44 0.44 -8.70
C ILE A 219 20.69 -0.86 -8.38
N THR A 220 20.58 -1.22 -7.08
CA THR A 220 19.88 -2.43 -6.65
C THR A 220 18.38 -2.35 -6.94
N LEU A 221 17.76 -1.20 -6.69
CA LEU A 221 16.34 -0.97 -6.98
C LEU A 221 16.05 -1.09 -8.47
N LEU A 222 16.88 -0.45 -9.32
CA LEU A 222 16.72 -0.50 -10.77
C LEU A 222 16.99 -1.90 -11.33
N ARG A 223 18.04 -2.57 -10.85
CA ARG A 223 18.34 -3.96 -11.22
C ARG A 223 17.17 -4.88 -10.91
N ASN A 224 16.61 -4.81 -9.70
CA ASN A 224 15.47 -5.63 -9.31
C ASN A 224 14.24 -5.34 -10.18
N THR A 225 13.96 -4.07 -10.47
CA THR A 225 12.85 -3.69 -11.35
C THR A 225 13.01 -4.26 -12.76
N LEU A 226 14.21 -4.21 -13.33
CA LEU A 226 14.51 -4.76 -14.66
C LEU A 226 14.33 -6.29 -14.71
N VAL A 227 14.84 -7.00 -13.70
CA VAL A 227 14.75 -8.45 -13.64
C VAL A 227 13.29 -8.91 -13.40
N MET A 228 12.61 -8.30 -12.44
CA MET A 228 11.29 -8.77 -11.99
C MET A 228 10.16 -8.37 -12.95
N HIS A 229 10.27 -7.24 -13.62
CA HIS A 229 9.16 -6.65 -14.37
C HIS A 229 9.41 -6.43 -15.85
N GLU A 230 10.67 -6.33 -16.26
CA GLU A 230 11.05 -6.13 -17.67
C GLU A 230 11.60 -7.39 -18.33
N GLY A 231 11.80 -8.47 -17.55
CA GLY A 231 12.34 -9.74 -18.06
C GLY A 231 13.78 -9.64 -18.56
N LYS A 232 14.54 -8.61 -18.12
CA LYS A 232 15.93 -8.41 -18.49
C LYS A 232 16.87 -9.23 -17.62
N GLN A 233 17.98 -9.68 -18.18
CA GLN A 233 19.08 -10.20 -17.40
C GLN A 233 19.92 -9.02 -16.91
N ALA A 234 19.89 -8.75 -15.62
CA ALA A 234 20.62 -7.64 -15.03
C ALA A 234 21.44 -8.07 -13.82
N GLU A 235 22.72 -7.71 -13.81
CA GLU A 235 23.70 -8.02 -12.77
C GLU A 235 24.41 -6.77 -12.30
N ILE A 236 24.88 -6.78 -11.06
CA ILE A 236 25.74 -5.71 -10.51
C ILE A 236 27.14 -6.30 -10.31
N LYS A 237 28.14 -5.67 -10.95
CA LYS A 237 29.56 -6.02 -10.78
C LYS A 237 30.34 -4.73 -10.58
N ASN A 238 31.11 -4.65 -9.48
CA ASN A 238 31.92 -3.48 -9.12
C ASN A 238 31.14 -2.15 -9.28
N ASP A 239 30.00 -2.04 -8.60
CA ASP A 239 29.09 -0.88 -8.62
C ASP A 239 28.60 -0.45 -10.01
N THR A 240 28.73 -1.33 -11.00
CA THR A 240 28.28 -1.11 -12.36
C THR A 240 27.14 -2.04 -12.70
N LEU A 241 26.06 -1.50 -13.27
CA LEU A 241 24.92 -2.28 -13.76
C LEU A 241 25.23 -2.84 -15.15
N TYR A 242 25.09 -4.15 -15.30
CA TYR A 242 25.16 -4.85 -16.58
C TYR A 242 23.75 -5.28 -16.96
N ILE A 243 23.30 -4.95 -18.16
CA ILE A 243 22.04 -5.40 -18.73
C ILE A 243 22.35 -6.23 -19.97
N ASP A 244 21.86 -7.48 -20.00
CA ASP A 244 22.12 -8.43 -21.09
C ASP A 244 23.65 -8.53 -21.43
N GLY A 245 24.49 -8.53 -20.38
CA GLY A 245 25.93 -8.63 -20.44
C GLY A 245 26.69 -7.34 -20.78
N LYS A 246 26.01 -6.21 -21.00
CA LYS A 246 26.62 -4.93 -21.34
C LYS A 246 26.57 -3.94 -20.17
N PRO A 247 27.68 -3.29 -19.81
CA PRO A 247 27.69 -2.25 -18.78
C PRO A 247 26.87 -1.04 -19.23
N THR A 248 26.06 -0.50 -18.33
CA THR A 248 25.20 0.64 -18.67
C THR A 248 25.13 1.65 -17.53
N GLN A 249 25.07 2.92 -17.88
CA GLN A 249 24.82 4.03 -16.96
C GLN A 249 23.36 4.51 -17.00
N HIS A 250 22.59 4.04 -17.98
CA HIS A 250 21.19 4.39 -18.14
C HIS A 250 20.38 3.13 -18.43
N CYS A 251 19.18 3.05 -17.85
CA CYS A 251 18.23 2.00 -18.16
C CYS A 251 16.92 2.58 -18.69
N PHE A 252 16.21 1.77 -19.46
CA PHE A 252 14.94 2.10 -20.08
C PHE A 252 13.91 1.07 -19.66
N PHE A 253 12.67 1.53 -19.50
CA PHE A 253 11.55 0.72 -19.08
C PHE A 253 10.48 0.69 -20.16
N THR A 254 9.83 -0.48 -20.34
CA THR A 254 8.77 -0.65 -21.33
C THR A 254 7.39 -0.32 -20.79
N LYS A 255 7.29 -0.17 -19.45
CA LYS A 255 6.07 0.10 -18.70
C LYS A 255 6.19 1.40 -17.91
N ASP A 256 5.04 1.93 -17.50
CA ASP A 256 4.94 2.96 -16.48
C ASP A 256 4.97 2.34 -15.08
N TYR A 257 5.60 3.05 -14.15
CA TYR A 257 5.75 2.64 -12.76
C TYR A 257 5.26 3.70 -11.81
N TYR A 258 4.94 3.27 -10.61
CA TYR A 258 4.41 4.12 -9.54
C TYR A 258 5.16 3.87 -8.24
N TRP A 259 5.25 4.90 -7.42
CA TRP A 259 5.75 4.79 -6.06
C TRP A 259 4.60 4.85 -5.08
N MET A 260 4.40 3.79 -4.34
CA MET A 260 3.31 3.63 -3.39
C MET A 260 3.82 3.79 -1.96
N ALA A 261 3.05 4.46 -1.10
CA ALA A 261 3.36 4.63 0.31
C ALA A 261 2.18 4.23 1.19
N SER A 262 2.48 3.55 2.28
CA SER A 262 1.55 3.31 3.38
C SER A 262 1.44 4.57 4.24
N ASN A 263 0.29 4.79 4.87
CA ASN A 263 0.11 5.84 5.85
C ASN A 263 0.89 5.53 7.14
N ASN A 264 0.92 4.25 7.54
CA ASN A 264 1.68 3.79 8.69
C ASN A 264 3.11 3.44 8.28
N SER A 265 4.10 4.09 8.91
CA SER A 265 5.52 3.88 8.61
C SER A 265 6.08 2.56 9.15
N VAL A 266 5.35 1.86 9.99
CA VAL A 266 5.78 0.64 10.67
C VAL A 266 5.22 -0.59 9.98
N ASN A 267 3.96 -0.56 9.57
CA ASN A 267 3.34 -1.67 8.84
C ASN A 267 3.49 -1.47 7.34
N LEU A 268 4.65 -1.84 6.83
CA LEU A 268 5.04 -1.60 5.45
C LEU A 268 4.41 -2.62 4.51
N SER A 269 3.54 -2.12 3.62
CA SER A 269 3.08 -2.84 2.43
C SER A 269 3.16 -1.88 1.25
N ASP A 270 4.36 -1.32 1.02
CA ASP A 270 4.58 -0.25 0.07
C ASP A 270 5.93 -0.33 -0.65
N SER A 271 6.22 0.66 -1.49
CA SER A 271 7.40 0.69 -2.34
C SER A 271 8.74 0.71 -1.61
N ARG A 272 8.75 1.06 -0.31
CA ARG A 272 9.97 0.93 0.51
C ARG A 272 10.40 -0.52 0.68
N LEU A 273 9.43 -1.46 0.65
CA LEU A 273 9.67 -2.89 0.79
C LEU A 273 9.90 -3.58 -0.57
N PHE A 274 9.07 -3.29 -1.56
CA PHE A 274 9.05 -4.05 -2.82
C PHE A 274 9.46 -3.24 -4.06
N GLY A 275 9.81 -1.96 -3.91
CA GLY A 275 10.23 -1.11 -5.02
C GLY A 275 9.06 -0.55 -5.84
N PHE A 276 9.34 -0.28 -7.11
CA PHE A 276 8.34 0.29 -8.02
C PHE A 276 7.21 -0.68 -8.33
N VAL A 277 5.98 -0.15 -8.41
CA VAL A 277 4.79 -0.89 -8.81
C VAL A 277 4.51 -0.65 -10.29
N PRO A 278 4.61 -1.68 -11.14
CA PRO A 278 4.34 -1.52 -12.56
C PRO A 278 2.83 -1.42 -12.83
N GLN A 279 2.48 -0.76 -13.92
CA GLN A 279 1.12 -0.45 -14.32
C GLN A 279 0.21 -1.68 -14.48
N ASP A 280 0.78 -2.80 -14.95
CA ASP A 280 0.04 -4.06 -15.11
C ASP A 280 -0.39 -4.71 -13.78
N HIS A 281 0.22 -4.32 -12.65
CA HIS A 281 -0.17 -4.76 -11.31
C HIS A 281 -1.35 -3.97 -10.72
N ILE A 282 -1.67 -2.80 -11.27
CA ILE A 282 -2.76 -1.94 -10.76
C ILE A 282 -4.11 -2.60 -11.02
N ILE A 283 -4.92 -2.77 -9.97
CA ILE A 283 -6.28 -3.31 -10.05
C ILE A 283 -7.30 -2.19 -10.24
N GLY A 284 -7.26 -1.18 -9.36
CA GLY A 284 -8.20 -0.08 -9.39
C GLY A 284 -8.03 0.89 -8.23
N LYS A 285 -8.94 1.85 -8.14
CA LYS A 285 -8.97 2.87 -7.09
C LYS A 285 -9.92 2.44 -5.96
N ALA A 286 -9.47 2.53 -4.71
CA ALA A 286 -10.34 2.44 -3.55
C ALA A 286 -11.28 3.65 -3.55
N SER A 287 -12.59 3.43 -3.63
CA SER A 287 -13.55 4.51 -3.85
C SER A 287 -14.49 4.73 -2.68
N LEU A 288 -14.99 3.67 -2.07
CA LEU A 288 -16.03 3.72 -1.06
C LEU A 288 -15.77 2.70 0.05
N ILE A 289 -15.95 3.09 1.28
CA ILE A 289 -16.04 2.19 2.43
C ILE A 289 -17.50 1.79 2.57
N TRP A 290 -17.84 0.54 2.23
CA TRP A 290 -19.24 0.12 2.28
C TRP A 290 -19.58 -0.64 3.56
N PHE A 291 -18.57 -1.12 4.31
CA PHE A 291 -18.73 -1.83 5.58
C PHE A 291 -17.53 -1.55 6.48
N SER A 292 -17.78 -1.28 7.76
CA SER A 292 -16.72 -1.02 8.74
C SER A 292 -17.06 -1.70 10.07
N LYS A 293 -16.17 -2.60 10.48
CA LYS A 293 -16.29 -3.31 11.77
C LYS A 293 -14.91 -3.50 12.37
N GLU A 294 -14.80 -3.33 13.65
CA GLU A 294 -13.58 -3.57 14.41
C GLU A 294 -13.26 -5.07 14.50
N LYS A 295 -11.99 -5.41 14.33
CA LYS A 295 -11.54 -6.79 14.40
C LYS A 295 -11.57 -7.31 15.84
N GLY A 296 -12.07 -8.53 16.04
CA GLY A 296 -12.10 -9.18 17.36
C GLY A 296 -13.34 -8.86 18.21
N THR A 297 -14.27 -8.05 17.70
CA THR A 297 -15.54 -7.77 18.38
C THR A 297 -16.60 -8.85 18.09
N GLY A 298 -17.61 -8.96 18.98
CA GLY A 298 -18.74 -9.88 18.84
C GLY A 298 -19.56 -9.63 17.56
N ILE A 299 -20.51 -10.52 17.24
CA ILE A 299 -21.28 -10.43 15.98
C ILE A 299 -22.09 -9.13 15.91
N PHE A 300 -22.59 -8.62 17.02
CA PHE A 300 -23.44 -7.44 17.07
C PHE A 300 -22.71 -6.15 17.46
N ASP A 301 -21.42 -6.23 17.88
CA ASP A 301 -20.64 -5.12 18.40
C ASP A 301 -19.53 -4.68 17.43
N GLY A 302 -18.94 -3.51 17.69
CA GLY A 302 -17.76 -2.99 16.99
C GLY A 302 -18.03 -2.41 15.60
N TYR A 303 -19.29 -2.13 15.27
CA TYR A 303 -19.62 -1.46 14.01
C TYR A 303 -19.30 0.03 14.09
N ARG A 304 -18.53 0.53 13.13
CA ARG A 304 -18.23 1.96 12.97
C ARG A 304 -19.24 2.57 12.00
N TRP A 305 -20.46 2.84 12.49
CA TRP A 305 -21.60 3.31 11.68
C TRP A 305 -21.30 4.62 10.92
N ASN A 306 -20.48 5.49 11.52
CA ASN A 306 -20.04 6.74 10.91
C ASN A 306 -19.11 6.55 9.70
N ARG A 307 -18.59 5.34 9.47
CA ARG A 307 -17.68 5.01 8.37
C ARG A 307 -18.39 4.38 7.17
N PHE A 308 -19.64 3.96 7.33
CA PHE A 308 -20.41 3.33 6.26
C PHE A 308 -20.67 4.33 5.13
N PHE A 309 -20.48 3.88 3.89
CA PHE A 309 -20.71 4.64 2.66
C PHE A 309 -19.90 5.93 2.54
N GLN A 310 -18.79 6.03 3.24
CA GLN A 310 -17.86 7.14 3.09
C GLN A 310 -16.90 6.93 1.93
N SER A 311 -16.58 8.02 1.22
CA SER A 311 -15.53 8.00 0.20
C SER A 311 -14.16 7.82 0.86
N VAL A 312 -13.28 7.03 0.21
CA VAL A 312 -11.89 6.89 0.63
C VAL A 312 -11.13 8.18 0.30
N LYS A 313 -10.43 8.73 1.30
CA LYS A 313 -9.64 9.97 1.19
C LYS A 313 -8.15 9.68 1.37
#